data_bffac6a1cd16fa80d7a3e4c8c88770bf
#
_entry.id   bffac6a1cd16fa80d7a3e4c8c88770bf
#
_cell.length_a   1.000
_cell.length_b   1.000
_cell.length_c   1.000
_cell.angle_alpha   90.00
_cell.angle_beta   90.00
_cell.angle_gamma   90.00
#
_symmetry.space_group_name_H-M   'P 1'
#
loop_
_entity.id
_entity.type
_entity.pdbx_description
1 polymer ?
#
loop_
_entity_poly.entity_id
_entity_poly.type
_entity_poly.pdbx_seq_one_letter_code
_entity_poly.pdbx_strand_id
1 'polypeptide(L)'
;MSPEELRQRLEFYRDLGIKQIYRRMPIHTDIQLPSLAPVGDTLELIRADIGDCTRCRLCKTRKKIVFGDGNSGAKLAFVGEGPGADEDEQGLPFVGRAGQLLTQMIEGTSAKEGIPLTRKDVYICNVVKCRPPENRTPEPDEMEICGQFLFRQLSAIRPKAICALGSTAAKALLGGRDGVTKLRGKWHKWNDIPLMVTYHPSYLLRPYNQNAKRESWEDLKKVLHFVYD
;
A
#
# COMPACT_ATOMS: atom_id res chain seq x y z
N MET A 1 -9.33 -37.31 9.35
CA MET A 1 -10.78 -37.46 9.52
C MET A 1 -11.20 -38.72 8.75
N SER A 2 -11.75 -39.69 9.42
CA SER A 2 -12.22 -40.92 8.82
C SER A 2 -13.47 -40.69 7.95
N PRO A 3 -13.81 -41.59 7.00
CA PRO A 3 -15.06 -41.48 6.22
C PRO A 3 -16.31 -41.43 7.10
N GLU A 4 -16.31 -42.12 8.23
CA GLU A 4 -17.41 -42.19 9.19
C GLU A 4 -17.60 -40.82 9.92
N GLU A 5 -16.51 -40.22 10.40
CA GLU A 5 -16.55 -38.89 11.01
C GLU A 5 -17.00 -37.79 10.04
N LEU A 6 -16.63 -37.93 8.77
CA LEU A 6 -17.09 -37.03 7.71
C LEU A 6 -18.57 -37.14 7.50
N ARG A 7 -19.10 -38.38 7.44
CA ARG A 7 -20.52 -38.67 7.26
C ARG A 7 -21.36 -38.09 8.39
N GLN A 8 -20.97 -38.35 9.64
CA GLN A 8 -21.67 -37.83 10.82
C GLN A 8 -21.69 -36.29 10.82
N ARG A 9 -20.61 -35.66 10.38
CA ARG A 9 -20.53 -34.20 10.31
C ARG A 9 -21.41 -33.62 9.20
N LEU A 10 -21.51 -34.31 8.07
CA LEU A 10 -22.40 -33.91 6.97
C LEU A 10 -23.85 -34.08 7.34
N GLU A 11 -24.22 -35.14 8.07
CA GLU A 11 -25.58 -35.36 8.59
C GLU A 11 -25.96 -34.26 9.59
N PHE A 12 -25.07 -33.91 10.51
CA PHE A 12 -25.27 -32.80 11.45
C PHE A 12 -25.51 -31.46 10.74
N TYR A 13 -24.75 -31.13 9.70
CA TYR A 13 -24.98 -29.91 8.94
C TYR A 13 -26.30 -29.93 8.16
N ARG A 14 -26.70 -31.09 7.62
CA ARG A 14 -28.00 -31.27 6.97
C ARG A 14 -29.14 -31.03 7.97
N ASP A 15 -29.03 -31.56 9.17
CA ASP A 15 -30.06 -31.41 10.21
C ASP A 15 -30.16 -29.96 10.73
N LEU A 16 -29.11 -29.19 10.61
CA LEU A 16 -29.07 -27.70 10.81
C LEU A 16 -29.66 -26.93 9.61
N GLY A 17 -30.17 -27.61 8.56
CA GLY A 17 -30.72 -26.95 7.38
C GLY A 17 -29.69 -26.42 6.38
N ILE A 18 -28.42 -26.75 6.54
CA ILE A 18 -27.35 -26.36 5.63
C ILE A 18 -27.36 -27.29 4.42
N LYS A 19 -27.85 -26.79 3.29
CA LYS A 19 -28.02 -27.57 2.05
C LYS A 19 -26.79 -27.65 1.16
N GLN A 20 -25.80 -26.75 1.39
CA GLN A 20 -24.59 -26.69 0.58
C GLN A 20 -23.36 -26.45 1.47
N ILE A 21 -22.32 -27.26 1.31
CA ILE A 21 -21.04 -27.14 1.99
C ILE A 21 -19.98 -27.01 0.92
N TYR A 22 -19.26 -25.89 0.93
CA TYR A 22 -18.15 -25.67 0.02
C TYR A 22 -16.85 -26.20 0.64
N ARG A 23 -16.19 -27.12 -0.06
CA ARG A 23 -14.83 -27.51 0.29
C ARG A 23 -13.91 -26.36 -0.02
N ARG A 24 -13.27 -25.79 1.01
CA ARG A 24 -12.14 -24.89 0.80
C ARG A 24 -11.02 -25.69 0.15
N MET A 25 -10.82 -25.53 -1.15
CA MET A 25 -9.62 -26.07 -1.78
C MET A 25 -8.41 -25.33 -1.16
N PRO A 26 -7.31 -26.04 -0.84
CA PRO A 26 -6.08 -25.37 -0.51
C PRO A 26 -5.77 -24.44 -1.70
N ILE A 27 -5.62 -23.15 -1.43
CA ILE A 27 -5.12 -22.22 -2.44
C ILE A 27 -3.71 -22.71 -2.73
N HIS A 28 -3.50 -23.29 -3.91
CA HIS A 28 -2.16 -23.53 -4.41
C HIS A 28 -1.48 -22.17 -4.46
N THR A 29 -0.41 -22.01 -3.71
CA THR A 29 0.41 -20.79 -3.63
C THR A 29 1.10 -20.45 -4.94
N ASP A 30 0.96 -21.29 -5.97
CA ASP A 30 1.54 -21.12 -7.30
C ASP A 30 0.56 -20.53 -8.35
N ILE A 31 -0.60 -20.04 -7.92
CA ILE A 31 -1.39 -19.20 -8.81
C ILE A 31 -0.62 -17.88 -8.92
N GLN A 32 0.23 -17.78 -9.93
CA GLN A 32 0.63 -16.47 -10.46
C GLN A 32 -0.66 -15.79 -10.88
N LEU A 33 -1.16 -14.90 -10.01
CA LEU A 33 -2.22 -13.99 -10.42
C LEU A 33 -1.72 -13.29 -11.68
N PRO A 34 -2.48 -13.32 -12.79
CA PRO A 34 -2.07 -12.61 -13.99
C PRO A 34 -1.76 -11.17 -13.58
N SER A 35 -0.66 -10.63 -14.08
CA SER A 35 -0.30 -9.23 -13.86
C SER A 35 -1.57 -8.40 -14.06
N LEU A 36 -2.05 -7.73 -13.01
CA LEU A 36 -3.23 -6.86 -13.08
C LEU A 36 -3.00 -5.64 -13.98
N ALA A 37 -1.75 -5.43 -14.41
CA ALA A 37 -1.39 -4.40 -15.35
C ALA A 37 -1.42 -4.98 -16.78
N PRO A 38 -2.11 -4.33 -17.71
CA PRO A 38 -1.96 -4.64 -19.13
C PRO A 38 -0.50 -4.64 -19.56
N VAL A 39 -0.13 -5.52 -20.47
CA VAL A 39 1.23 -5.53 -21.02
C VAL A 39 1.49 -4.19 -21.70
N GLY A 40 2.57 -3.50 -21.31
CA GLY A 40 2.90 -2.17 -21.84
C GLY A 40 2.23 -0.99 -21.13
N ASP A 41 1.62 -1.21 -19.96
CA ASP A 41 1.04 -0.12 -19.16
C ASP A 41 2.13 0.86 -18.69
N THR A 42 1.87 2.16 -18.83
CA THR A 42 2.76 3.25 -18.39
C THR A 42 2.04 4.19 -17.45
N LEU A 43 2.77 5.00 -16.69
CA LEU A 43 2.14 5.99 -15.80
C LEU A 43 1.23 6.97 -16.56
N GLU A 44 1.58 7.31 -17.81
CA GLU A 44 0.79 8.18 -18.69
C GLU A 44 -0.52 7.50 -19.08
N LEU A 45 -0.50 6.23 -19.49
CA LEU A 45 -1.69 5.46 -19.82
C LEU A 45 -2.60 5.27 -18.62
N ILE A 46 -2.02 4.99 -17.44
CA ILE A 46 -2.77 4.86 -16.19
C ILE A 46 -3.40 6.20 -15.79
N ARG A 47 -2.69 7.31 -15.99
CA ARG A 47 -3.20 8.66 -15.74
C ARG A 47 -4.34 9.02 -16.69
N ALA A 48 -4.23 8.66 -17.95
CA ALA A 48 -5.27 8.86 -18.96
C ALA A 48 -6.53 8.03 -18.62
N ASP A 49 -6.35 6.77 -18.19
CA ASP A 49 -7.46 5.89 -17.79
C ASP A 49 -8.15 6.37 -16.51
N ILE A 50 -7.41 6.87 -15.53
CA ILE A 50 -8.03 7.42 -14.32
C ILE A 50 -8.86 8.67 -14.64
N GLY A 51 -8.40 9.53 -15.54
CA GLY A 51 -9.08 10.72 -16.00
C GLY A 51 -9.76 11.49 -14.85
N ASP A 52 -11.00 11.93 -15.04
CA ASP A 52 -11.86 12.43 -13.95
C ASP A 52 -12.68 11.28 -13.34
N CYS A 53 -12.00 10.37 -12.67
CA CYS A 53 -12.52 9.10 -12.16
C CYS A 53 -13.77 9.28 -11.27
N THR A 54 -14.84 8.57 -11.62
CA THR A 54 -16.09 8.52 -10.84
C THR A 54 -16.43 7.11 -10.32
N ARG A 55 -15.45 6.18 -10.32
CA ARG A 55 -15.64 4.75 -10.05
C ARG A 55 -16.04 4.43 -8.61
N CYS A 56 -15.73 5.28 -7.63
CA CYS A 56 -16.12 5.10 -6.23
C CYS A 56 -16.66 6.40 -5.63
N ARG A 57 -17.29 6.28 -4.44
CA ARG A 57 -17.95 7.41 -3.76
C ARG A 57 -17.03 8.57 -3.38
N LEU A 58 -15.71 8.35 -3.28
CA LEU A 58 -14.76 9.41 -2.94
C LEU A 58 -14.67 10.52 -3.99
N CYS A 59 -15.14 10.26 -5.22
CA CYS A 59 -15.20 11.30 -6.26
C CYS A 59 -16.10 12.48 -5.91
N LYS A 60 -17.11 12.27 -5.04
CA LYS A 60 -18.10 13.29 -4.69
C LYS A 60 -17.54 14.39 -3.78
N THR A 61 -16.46 14.12 -3.06
CA THR A 61 -15.94 15.02 -2.01
C THR A 61 -14.51 15.47 -2.26
N ARG A 62 -13.79 14.87 -3.22
CA ARG A 62 -12.44 15.31 -3.59
C ARG A 62 -12.48 16.66 -4.31
N LYS A 63 -11.41 17.43 -4.17
CA LYS A 63 -11.10 18.57 -5.04
C LYS A 63 -10.29 18.15 -6.25
N LYS A 64 -9.23 17.36 -6.01
CA LYS A 64 -8.34 16.85 -7.04
C LYS A 64 -8.04 15.36 -6.87
N ILE A 65 -7.70 14.71 -7.97
CA ILE A 65 -7.12 13.36 -7.94
C ILE A 65 -5.64 13.49 -7.62
N VAL A 66 -5.19 12.76 -6.59
CA VAL A 66 -3.78 12.66 -6.21
C VAL A 66 -3.22 11.37 -6.79
N PHE A 67 -2.73 11.44 -8.01
CA PHE A 67 -2.28 10.26 -8.75
C PHE A 67 -1.05 9.60 -8.13
N GLY A 68 -0.06 10.37 -7.85
CA GLY A 68 1.28 10.02 -7.41
C GLY A 68 2.28 11.01 -7.98
N ASP A 69 3.51 11.03 -7.44
CA ASP A 69 4.55 11.98 -7.81
C ASP A 69 5.94 11.37 -7.66
N GLY A 70 6.91 11.86 -8.42
CA GLY A 70 8.31 11.46 -8.36
C GLY A 70 8.79 10.80 -9.65
N ASN A 71 9.88 10.04 -9.57
CA ASN A 71 10.56 9.45 -10.72
C ASN A 71 9.80 8.21 -11.23
N SER A 72 9.45 8.18 -12.51
CA SER A 72 8.82 7.01 -13.16
C SER A 72 9.74 5.78 -13.26
N GLY A 73 11.06 5.99 -13.20
CA GLY A 73 12.08 4.93 -13.12
C GLY A 73 12.65 4.73 -11.72
N ALA A 74 11.91 5.12 -10.67
CA ALA A 74 12.38 5.06 -9.29
C ALA A 74 12.74 3.63 -8.87
N LYS A 75 13.88 3.48 -8.21
CA LYS A 75 14.29 2.22 -7.58
C LYS A 75 13.53 1.95 -6.27
N LEU A 76 12.92 2.97 -5.66
CA LEU A 76 12.17 2.88 -4.41
C LEU A 76 10.84 3.59 -4.55
N ALA A 77 9.75 2.90 -4.16
CA ALA A 77 8.41 3.46 -4.11
C ALA A 77 7.88 3.51 -2.66
N PHE A 78 7.27 4.64 -2.29
CA PHE A 78 6.55 4.81 -1.03
C PHE A 78 5.04 4.76 -1.28
N VAL A 79 4.32 3.98 -0.48
CA VAL A 79 2.87 3.81 -0.61
C VAL A 79 2.21 4.19 0.71
N GLY A 80 1.38 5.23 0.69
CA GLY A 80 0.56 5.66 1.82
C GLY A 80 -0.90 5.20 1.71
N GLU A 81 -1.74 5.70 2.62
CA GLU A 81 -3.17 5.37 2.72
C GLU A 81 -4.00 6.13 1.68
N GLY A 82 -4.03 7.44 1.77
CA GLY A 82 -4.85 8.31 0.95
C GLY A 82 -4.48 9.78 1.13
N PRO A 83 -5.00 10.68 0.25
CA PRO A 83 -4.75 12.11 0.36
C PRO A 83 -5.36 12.73 1.61
N GLY A 84 -4.65 13.65 2.25
CA GLY A 84 -5.17 14.59 3.23
C GLY A 84 -5.71 15.87 2.58
N ALA A 85 -5.98 16.90 3.39
CA ALA A 85 -6.54 18.16 2.91
C ALA A 85 -5.59 18.93 1.99
N ASP A 86 -4.32 19.01 2.36
CA ASP A 86 -3.31 19.73 1.58
C ASP A 86 -3.02 19.01 0.24
N GLU A 87 -3.02 17.68 0.26
CA GLU A 87 -2.84 16.84 -0.92
C GLU A 87 -4.02 16.98 -1.89
N ASP A 88 -5.26 17.00 -1.38
CA ASP A 88 -6.48 17.17 -2.15
C ASP A 88 -6.54 18.55 -2.80
N GLU A 89 -6.06 19.60 -2.12
CA GLU A 89 -5.98 20.95 -2.65
C GLU A 89 -4.93 21.08 -3.77
N GLN A 90 -3.75 20.46 -3.58
CA GLN A 90 -2.63 20.61 -4.50
C GLN A 90 -2.63 19.57 -5.63
N GLY A 91 -3.24 18.39 -5.41
CA GLY A 91 -3.19 17.25 -6.34
C GLY A 91 -1.89 16.46 -6.28
N LEU A 92 -1.07 16.67 -5.24
CA LEU A 92 0.22 16.01 -5.04
C LEU A 92 0.22 15.18 -3.76
N PRO A 93 0.86 13.99 -3.74
CA PRO A 93 0.91 13.15 -2.56
C PRO A 93 1.91 13.69 -1.52
N PHE A 94 1.58 13.56 -0.25
CA PHE A 94 2.49 13.86 0.86
C PHE A 94 3.11 15.27 0.80
N VAL A 95 2.27 16.30 0.75
CA VAL A 95 2.68 17.73 0.77
C VAL A 95 2.36 18.42 2.10
N GLY A 96 1.37 17.92 2.86
CA GLY A 96 1.03 18.42 4.19
C GLY A 96 2.10 18.04 5.25
N ARG A 97 1.79 18.27 6.52
CA ARG A 97 2.71 18.03 7.64
C ARG A 97 3.31 16.62 7.66
N ALA A 98 2.51 15.59 7.40
CA ALA A 98 2.98 14.21 7.31
C ALA A 98 3.92 14.00 6.11
N GLY A 99 3.64 14.67 5.00
CA GLY A 99 4.47 14.64 3.80
C GLY A 99 5.81 15.33 3.98
N GLN A 100 5.83 16.48 4.66
CA GLN A 100 7.06 17.17 5.02
C GLN A 100 7.96 16.29 5.91
N LEU A 101 7.36 15.59 6.88
CA LEU A 101 8.09 14.62 7.69
C LEU A 101 8.63 13.46 6.85
N LEU A 102 7.85 12.92 5.90
CA LEU A 102 8.33 11.88 4.99
C LEU A 102 9.54 12.34 4.18
N THR A 103 9.50 13.56 3.65
CA THR A 103 10.64 14.15 2.92
C THR A 103 11.88 14.25 3.82
N GLN A 104 11.72 14.76 5.05
CA GLN A 104 12.81 14.82 6.03
C GLN A 104 13.35 13.42 6.38
N MET A 105 12.50 12.42 6.48
CA MET A 105 12.91 11.03 6.74
C MET A 105 13.74 10.50 5.56
N ILE A 106 13.28 10.67 4.32
CA ILE A 106 13.97 10.20 3.12
C ILE A 106 15.35 10.88 3.02
N GLU A 107 15.37 12.20 2.97
CA GLU A 107 16.59 12.99 2.73
C GLU A 107 17.54 12.98 3.93
N GLY A 108 16.99 13.04 5.15
CA GLY A 108 17.80 13.01 6.38
C GLY A 108 18.42 11.64 6.67
N THR A 109 17.70 10.53 6.33
CA THR A 109 18.29 9.18 6.49
C THR A 109 19.33 8.94 5.41
N SER A 110 19.03 9.25 4.15
CA SER A 110 19.97 9.06 3.05
C SER A 110 21.26 9.87 3.24
N ALA A 111 21.15 11.12 3.68
CA ALA A 111 22.34 11.95 3.97
C ALA A 111 23.23 11.37 5.08
N LYS A 112 22.62 10.81 6.15
CA LYS A 112 23.36 10.14 7.23
C LYS A 112 24.08 8.87 6.79
N GLU A 113 23.48 8.15 5.86
CA GLU A 113 24.04 6.91 5.31
C GLU A 113 24.94 7.15 4.08
N GLY A 114 25.20 8.42 3.70
CA GLY A 114 26.04 8.75 2.55
C GLY A 114 25.43 8.43 1.19
N ILE A 115 24.11 8.22 1.12
CA ILE A 115 23.39 7.92 -0.11
C ILE A 115 22.84 9.21 -0.70
N PRO A 116 23.23 9.63 -1.93
CA PRO A 116 22.74 10.86 -2.55
C PRO A 116 21.30 10.67 -3.09
N LEU A 117 20.31 10.80 -2.22
CA LEU A 117 18.90 10.57 -2.53
C LEU A 117 18.04 11.75 -2.05
N THR A 118 17.18 12.23 -2.92
CA THR A 118 16.17 13.24 -2.62
C THR A 118 14.76 12.70 -2.83
N ARG A 119 13.76 13.45 -2.38
CA ARG A 119 12.35 13.09 -2.63
C ARG A 119 12.02 12.88 -4.12
N LYS A 120 12.71 13.59 -5.03
CA LYS A 120 12.46 13.50 -6.47
C LYS A 120 12.97 12.21 -7.12
N ASP A 121 13.87 11.50 -6.45
CA ASP A 121 14.47 10.26 -6.96
C ASP A 121 13.62 9.02 -6.66
N VAL A 122 12.62 9.15 -5.78
CA VAL A 122 11.69 8.09 -5.40
C VAL A 122 10.32 8.32 -6.04
N TYR A 123 9.46 7.31 -6.02
CA TYR A 123 8.05 7.45 -6.38
C TYR A 123 7.18 7.40 -5.15
N ILE A 124 6.23 8.33 -5.02
CA ILE A 124 5.33 8.42 -3.86
C ILE A 124 3.89 8.39 -4.34
N CYS A 125 3.09 7.50 -3.77
CA CYS A 125 1.66 7.39 -4.09
C CYS A 125 0.85 6.88 -2.88
N ASN A 126 -0.45 6.74 -3.06
CA ASN A 126 -1.37 6.24 -2.04
C ASN A 126 -2.21 5.08 -2.59
N VAL A 127 -2.82 4.29 -1.68
CA VAL A 127 -3.79 3.24 -2.01
C VAL A 127 -4.99 3.86 -2.73
N VAL A 128 -5.61 4.90 -2.14
CA VAL A 128 -6.69 5.64 -2.80
C VAL A 128 -6.19 6.97 -3.34
N LYS A 129 -6.75 7.42 -4.48
CA LYS A 129 -6.32 8.63 -5.18
C LYS A 129 -7.16 9.86 -4.87
N CYS A 130 -8.23 9.67 -4.10
CA CYS A 130 -9.14 10.72 -3.68
C CYS A 130 -9.19 10.79 -2.16
N ARG A 131 -9.36 11.99 -1.61
CA ARG A 131 -9.43 12.24 -0.17
C ARG A 131 -10.71 11.65 0.41
N PRO A 132 -10.64 10.75 1.41
CA PRO A 132 -11.82 10.35 2.17
C PRO A 132 -12.36 11.51 3.02
N PRO A 133 -13.70 11.61 3.20
CA PRO A 133 -14.29 12.62 4.06
C PRO A 133 -13.64 12.65 5.44
N GLU A 134 -13.34 13.85 5.95
CA GLU A 134 -12.71 14.08 7.27
C GLU A 134 -11.40 13.32 7.51
N ASN A 135 -10.73 12.91 6.44
CA ASN A 135 -9.51 12.06 6.46
C ASN A 135 -9.73 10.72 7.20
N ARG A 136 -10.94 10.15 7.13
CA ARG A 136 -11.17 8.79 7.66
C ARG A 136 -10.36 7.75 6.89
N THR A 137 -10.16 6.60 7.47
CA THR A 137 -9.61 5.45 6.74
C THR A 137 -10.53 5.10 5.57
N PRO A 138 -9.98 4.81 4.37
CA PRO A 138 -10.77 4.35 3.23
C PRO A 138 -11.50 3.04 3.55
N GLU A 139 -12.74 2.91 3.06
CA GLU A 139 -13.51 1.69 3.19
C GLU A 139 -12.96 0.57 2.28
N PRO A 140 -13.24 -0.71 2.58
CA PRO A 140 -12.73 -1.82 1.79
C PRO A 140 -13.08 -1.74 0.30
N ASP A 141 -14.31 -1.35 -0.05
CA ASP A 141 -14.76 -1.18 -1.43
C ASP A 141 -14.04 -0.02 -2.14
N GLU A 142 -13.75 1.06 -1.43
CA GLU A 142 -12.97 2.19 -1.96
C GLU A 142 -11.53 1.77 -2.27
N MET A 143 -10.92 0.98 -1.37
CA MET A 143 -9.58 0.43 -1.58
C MET A 143 -9.54 -0.60 -2.72
N GLU A 144 -10.53 -1.46 -2.84
CA GLU A 144 -10.62 -2.46 -3.91
C GLU A 144 -10.73 -1.80 -5.28
N ILE A 145 -11.63 -0.84 -5.44
CA ILE A 145 -11.84 -0.13 -6.70
C ILE A 145 -10.61 0.72 -7.06
N CYS A 146 -10.07 1.48 -6.12
CA CYS A 146 -8.98 2.41 -6.39
C CYS A 146 -7.59 1.74 -6.38
N GLY A 147 -7.43 0.66 -5.62
CA GLY A 147 -6.17 -0.08 -5.48
C GLY A 147 -5.65 -0.65 -6.81
N GLN A 148 -6.51 -0.89 -7.76
CA GLN A 148 -6.12 -1.33 -9.11
C GLN A 148 -5.15 -0.34 -9.78
N PHE A 149 -5.36 0.96 -9.59
CA PHE A 149 -4.44 1.98 -10.11
C PHE A 149 -3.08 1.94 -9.40
N LEU A 150 -3.05 1.70 -8.08
CA LEU A 150 -1.81 1.50 -7.34
C LEU A 150 -1.03 0.30 -7.89
N PHE A 151 -1.69 -0.83 -8.08
CA PHE A 151 -1.04 -2.05 -8.55
C PHE A 151 -0.46 -1.87 -9.97
N ARG A 152 -1.19 -1.21 -10.85
CA ARG A 152 -0.72 -0.84 -12.20
C ARG A 152 0.49 0.08 -12.14
N GLN A 153 0.46 1.11 -11.29
CA GLN A 153 1.59 2.03 -11.09
C GLN A 153 2.85 1.29 -10.63
N LEU A 154 2.73 0.45 -9.60
CA LEU A 154 3.86 -0.34 -9.10
C LEU A 154 4.38 -1.35 -10.13
N SER A 155 3.49 -1.94 -10.94
CA SER A 155 3.86 -2.84 -12.03
C SER A 155 4.55 -2.12 -13.19
N ALA A 156 4.16 -0.88 -13.49
CA ALA A 156 4.79 -0.06 -14.52
C ALA A 156 6.18 0.44 -14.09
N ILE A 157 6.34 0.88 -12.84
CA ILE A 157 7.60 1.40 -12.28
C ILE A 157 8.59 0.27 -12.02
N ARG A 158 8.14 -0.88 -11.50
CA ARG A 158 8.97 -2.02 -11.08
C ARG A 158 10.14 -1.62 -10.16
N PRO A 159 9.86 -0.98 -9.02
CA PRO A 159 10.93 -0.55 -8.13
C PRO A 159 11.68 -1.76 -7.57
N LYS A 160 12.94 -1.59 -7.15
CA LYS A 160 13.71 -2.62 -6.44
C LYS A 160 13.10 -2.95 -5.08
N ALA A 161 12.45 -1.98 -4.43
CA ALA A 161 11.70 -2.17 -3.19
C ALA A 161 10.51 -1.21 -3.07
N ILE A 162 9.53 -1.63 -2.25
CA ILE A 162 8.37 -0.83 -1.85
C ILE A 162 8.44 -0.60 -0.34
N CYS A 163 8.18 0.64 0.10
CA CYS A 163 8.01 0.99 1.51
C CYS A 163 6.53 1.33 1.76
N ALA A 164 5.81 0.44 2.45
CA ALA A 164 4.41 0.64 2.81
C ALA A 164 4.30 1.42 4.12
N LEU A 165 3.65 2.57 4.07
CA LEU A 165 3.49 3.51 5.17
C LEU A 165 2.15 3.31 5.87
N GLY A 166 2.15 2.59 6.99
CA GLY A 166 0.98 2.37 7.83
C GLY A 166 0.17 1.11 7.48
N SER A 167 -0.90 0.90 8.24
CA SER A 167 -1.71 -0.33 8.18
C SER A 167 -2.50 -0.48 6.88
N THR A 168 -3.02 0.62 6.34
CA THR A 168 -3.85 0.60 5.12
C THR A 168 -3.02 0.21 3.90
N ALA A 169 -1.82 0.80 3.74
CA ALA A 169 -0.90 0.42 2.68
C ALA A 169 -0.43 -1.04 2.81
N ALA A 170 -0.10 -1.48 4.04
CA ALA A 170 0.27 -2.86 4.30
C ALA A 170 -0.85 -3.84 3.94
N LYS A 171 -2.10 -3.56 4.34
CA LYS A 171 -3.27 -4.39 4.00
C LYS A 171 -3.54 -4.44 2.50
N ALA A 172 -3.43 -3.31 1.80
CA ALA A 172 -3.65 -3.26 0.36
C ALA A 172 -2.64 -4.10 -0.43
N LEU A 173 -1.39 -4.14 0.02
CA LEU A 173 -0.30 -4.83 -0.68
C LEU A 173 -0.10 -6.27 -0.22
N LEU A 174 -0.25 -6.57 1.06
CA LEU A 174 0.01 -7.91 1.62
C LEU A 174 -1.26 -8.73 1.86
N GLY A 175 -2.42 -8.08 1.89
CA GLY A 175 -3.62 -8.68 2.43
C GLY A 175 -3.52 -8.92 3.95
N GLY A 176 -4.40 -9.77 4.47
CA GLY A 176 -4.33 -10.19 5.88
C GLY A 176 -4.89 -9.16 6.87
N ARG A 177 -4.75 -9.50 8.17
CA ARG A 177 -5.31 -8.71 9.29
C ARG A 177 -4.25 -8.20 10.27
N ASP A 178 -2.98 -8.48 9.98
CA ASP A 178 -1.88 -8.10 10.89
C ASP A 178 -1.66 -6.58 10.91
N GLY A 179 -1.43 -6.05 12.10
CA GLY A 179 -1.14 -4.63 12.29
C GLY A 179 0.31 -4.27 11.97
N VAL A 180 0.58 -2.97 11.79
CA VAL A 180 1.91 -2.44 11.47
C VAL A 180 2.98 -2.90 12.45
N THR A 181 2.68 -2.90 13.75
CA THR A 181 3.62 -3.30 14.80
C THR A 181 4.17 -4.72 14.62
N LYS A 182 3.35 -5.63 14.06
CA LYS A 182 3.75 -7.02 13.78
C LYS A 182 4.51 -7.16 12.47
N LEU A 183 4.15 -6.35 11.48
CA LEU A 183 4.68 -6.43 10.11
C LEU A 183 5.95 -5.62 9.91
N ARG A 184 6.12 -4.48 10.66
CA ARG A 184 7.22 -3.56 10.44
C ARG A 184 8.61 -4.18 10.69
N GLY A 185 9.59 -3.60 10.03
CA GLY A 185 11.00 -3.96 10.20
C GLY A 185 11.41 -5.32 9.63
N LYS A 186 10.47 -6.01 8.98
CA LYS A 186 10.67 -7.30 8.30
C LYS A 186 10.40 -7.13 6.81
N TRP A 187 11.15 -7.91 6.01
CA TRP A 187 10.91 -7.99 4.59
C TRP A 187 9.73 -8.89 4.27
N HIS A 188 8.85 -8.39 3.43
CA HIS A 188 7.74 -9.08 2.78
C HIS A 188 7.93 -9.02 1.27
N LYS A 189 6.96 -9.50 0.50
CA LYS A 189 6.95 -9.41 -0.97
C LYS A 189 5.58 -9.01 -1.48
N TRP A 190 5.56 -8.21 -2.53
CA TRP A 190 4.41 -7.94 -3.37
C TRP A 190 4.80 -8.18 -4.83
N ASN A 191 4.17 -9.18 -5.50
CA ASN A 191 4.52 -9.57 -6.88
C ASN A 191 6.04 -9.66 -7.12
N ASP A 192 6.74 -10.42 -6.25
CA ASP A 192 8.19 -10.59 -6.22
C ASP A 192 9.02 -9.36 -5.88
N ILE A 193 8.41 -8.18 -5.74
CA ILE A 193 9.10 -6.97 -5.29
C ILE A 193 9.21 -7.00 -3.77
N PRO A 194 10.42 -6.85 -3.21
CA PRO A 194 10.63 -6.71 -1.78
C PRO A 194 9.85 -5.54 -1.20
N LEU A 195 9.18 -5.77 -0.05
CA LEU A 195 8.33 -4.80 0.59
C LEU A 195 8.68 -4.68 2.07
N MET A 196 8.93 -3.46 2.53
CA MET A 196 9.09 -3.11 3.92
C MET A 196 7.83 -2.38 4.42
N VAL A 197 7.34 -2.76 5.60
CA VAL A 197 6.27 -2.04 6.28
C VAL A 197 6.87 -1.19 7.38
N THR A 198 6.45 0.07 7.49
CA THR A 198 6.81 0.96 8.60
C THR A 198 5.62 1.82 9.04
N TYR A 199 5.78 2.64 10.08
CA TYR A 199 4.71 3.52 10.53
C TYR A 199 4.39 4.62 9.52
N HIS A 200 3.12 5.02 9.48
CA HIS A 200 2.71 6.17 8.69
C HIS A 200 3.28 7.47 9.28
N PRO A 201 3.78 8.42 8.49
CA PRO A 201 4.36 9.67 9.01
C PRO A 201 3.43 10.46 9.93
N SER A 202 2.11 10.46 9.68
CA SER A 202 1.13 11.13 10.57
C SER A 202 1.11 10.56 12.00
N TYR A 203 1.39 9.27 12.16
CA TYR A 203 1.52 8.64 13.48
C TYR A 203 2.76 9.16 14.22
N LEU A 204 3.84 9.41 13.49
CA LEU A 204 5.11 9.91 14.03
C LEU A 204 5.08 11.37 14.45
N LEU A 205 4.11 12.16 13.96
CA LEU A 205 3.92 13.55 14.38
C LEU A 205 3.47 13.69 15.83
N ARG A 206 2.94 12.63 16.43
CA ARG A 206 2.47 12.66 17.82
C ARG A 206 3.66 12.67 18.80
N PRO A 207 3.69 13.61 19.77
CA PRO A 207 4.88 13.83 20.64
C PRO A 207 5.33 12.60 21.43
N TYR A 208 4.39 11.73 21.81
CA TYR A 208 4.65 10.54 22.62
C TYR A 208 5.19 9.34 21.82
N ASN A 209 5.33 9.43 20.48
CA ASN A 209 5.76 8.33 19.63
C ASN A 209 7.28 8.35 19.31
N GLN A 210 8.13 8.69 20.29
CA GLN A 210 9.58 8.79 20.05
C GLN A 210 10.22 7.44 19.65
N ASN A 211 9.79 6.34 20.26
CA ASN A 211 10.27 5.01 19.89
C ASN A 211 9.89 4.66 18.43
N ALA A 212 8.67 4.99 18.02
CA ALA A 212 8.21 4.75 16.66
C ALA A 212 9.01 5.55 15.61
N LYS A 213 9.48 6.77 15.96
CA LYS A 213 10.38 7.55 15.09
C LYS A 213 11.70 6.83 14.86
N ARG A 214 12.35 6.35 15.94
CA ARG A 214 13.61 5.60 15.86
C ARG A 214 13.41 4.31 15.06
N GLU A 215 12.34 3.58 15.33
CA GLU A 215 12.01 2.35 14.63
C GLU A 215 11.78 2.58 13.12
N SER A 216 11.05 3.65 12.75
CA SER A 216 10.85 4.01 11.34
C SER A 216 12.15 4.41 10.65
N TRP A 217 13.04 5.07 11.35
CA TRP A 217 14.36 5.39 10.83
C TRP A 217 15.18 4.13 10.54
N GLU A 218 15.19 3.14 11.46
CA GLU A 218 15.86 1.86 11.25
C GLU A 218 15.24 1.07 10.07
N ASP A 219 13.90 1.11 9.93
CA ASP A 219 13.23 0.46 8.81
C ASP A 219 13.65 1.09 7.48
N LEU A 220 13.65 2.42 7.42
CA LEU A 220 14.04 3.17 6.22
C LEU A 220 15.52 2.98 5.88
N LYS A 221 16.40 2.96 6.87
CA LYS A 221 17.83 2.67 6.69
C LYS A 221 18.02 1.31 6.00
N LYS A 222 17.34 0.24 6.47
CA LYS A 222 17.40 -1.08 5.84
C LYS A 222 16.94 -1.04 4.37
N VAL A 223 15.88 -0.27 4.08
CA VAL A 223 15.37 -0.12 2.71
C VAL A 223 16.37 0.61 1.82
N LEU A 224 16.96 1.69 2.30
CA LEU A 224 17.94 2.47 1.53
C LEU A 224 19.17 1.66 1.19
N HIS A 225 19.77 0.96 2.15
CA HIS A 225 20.92 0.07 1.90
C HIS A 225 20.55 -1.07 0.93
N PHE A 226 19.39 -1.69 1.08
CA PHE A 226 18.95 -2.74 0.15
C PHE A 226 18.82 -2.26 -1.30
N VAL A 227 18.41 -1.01 -1.50
CA VAL A 227 18.11 -0.48 -2.85
C VAL A 227 19.34 0.15 -3.50
N TYR A 228 20.22 0.79 -2.73
CA TYR A 228 21.26 1.70 -3.26
C TYR A 228 22.69 1.21 -3.03
N ASP A 229 22.92 0.19 -2.18
CA ASP A 229 24.20 -0.52 -2.12
C ASP A 229 24.23 -1.61 -3.21
#